data_b83c5d62652ce921597db526494285cd
#
_entry.id   b83c5d62652ce921597db526494285cd
#
_cell.length_a   1.000
_cell.length_b   1.000
_cell.length_c   1.000
_cell.angle_alpha   90.00
_cell.angle_beta   90.00
_cell.angle_gamma   90.00
#
_symmetry.space_group_name_H-M   'P 1'
#
loop_
_entity.id
_entity.type
_entity.pdbx_description
1 polymer ?
#
loop_
_entity_poly.entity_id
_entity_poly.type
_entity_poly.pdbx_seq_one_letter_code
_entity_poly.pdbx_strand_id
1 'polypeptide(L)'
;NILYPQEYKLNFIGNTKTENKIKNFDTYKDLVLGIEDSLISLKKTGNINAEVKSFLMIDSLNFNVEIEKNQKIKYLQVINEAKFDELVKSILSSYKSEEGLIKIDETDIIVREISKKLSKEGFPFAKVSFKNHDLSQSSVIRSNLNIDYGSRRYLDKIIVKGYEDFPDNFTKNIFKINKNRFFDIDKATKQSKLIDNTNFARNIKEPEILFTNDSTSLYLYLEKIRRNSFDGFISFDSEENSGKINIQGYAKISLNNTFNTGE
;
A
#
# COMPACT_ATOMS: atom_id res chain seq x y z
N ASN A 1 39.43 20.70 -17.35
CA ASN A 1 39.36 20.28 -15.94
C ASN A 1 38.09 19.46 -15.77
N ILE A 2 38.23 18.15 -15.71
CA ILE A 2 37.14 17.27 -15.32
C ILE A 2 37.07 17.40 -13.78
N LEU A 3 36.09 18.12 -13.28
CA LEU A 3 35.75 18.11 -11.84
C LEU A 3 35.19 16.71 -11.54
N TYR A 4 35.99 15.87 -10.90
CA TYR A 4 35.46 14.65 -10.27
C TYR A 4 34.50 15.07 -9.17
N PRO A 5 33.30 14.46 -9.07
CA PRO A 5 32.40 14.74 -7.97
C PRO A 5 33.14 14.45 -6.65
N GLN A 6 33.15 15.43 -5.74
CA GLN A 6 33.75 15.26 -4.42
C GLN A 6 32.82 14.38 -3.60
N GLU A 7 33.27 13.19 -3.22
CA GLU A 7 32.51 12.28 -2.38
C GLU A 7 32.84 12.52 -0.89
N TYR A 8 31.81 12.64 -0.09
CA TYR A 8 31.91 12.68 1.38
C TYR A 8 32.07 11.27 1.92
N LYS A 9 33.09 11.02 2.75
CA LYS A 9 33.39 9.72 3.34
C LYS A 9 33.05 9.70 4.82
N LEU A 10 32.19 8.78 5.21
CA LEU A 10 31.81 8.54 6.59
C LEU A 10 32.40 7.21 7.06
N ASN A 11 33.24 7.27 8.06
CA ASN A 11 33.82 6.11 8.72
C ASN A 11 33.06 5.82 10.03
N PHE A 12 32.36 4.70 10.08
CA PHE A 12 31.74 4.20 11.31
C PHE A 12 32.79 3.53 12.17
N ILE A 13 33.08 4.09 13.33
CA ILE A 13 34.03 3.55 14.28
C ILE A 13 33.29 2.55 15.17
N GLY A 14 33.65 1.28 15.08
CA GLY A 14 33.17 0.22 15.97
C GLY A 14 34.12 -0.05 17.13
N ASN A 15 33.69 -0.83 18.11
CA ASN A 15 34.53 -1.22 19.26
C ASN A 15 35.69 -2.16 18.87
N THR A 16 35.67 -2.72 17.67
CA THR A 16 36.73 -3.56 17.11
C THR A 16 37.10 -3.09 15.68
N LYS A 17 38.38 -3.27 15.26
CA LYS A 17 38.85 -2.89 13.91
C LYS A 17 38.05 -3.57 12.78
N THR A 18 37.44 -4.70 13.04
CA THR A 18 36.61 -5.45 12.07
C THR A 18 35.18 -4.87 11.89
N GLU A 19 34.75 -3.96 12.77
CA GLU A 19 33.43 -3.32 12.70
C GLU A 19 33.45 -1.97 11.96
N ASN A 20 34.64 -1.47 11.59
CA ASN A 20 34.73 -0.21 10.86
C ASN A 20 34.19 -0.37 9.43
N LYS A 21 33.21 0.46 9.09
CA LYS A 21 32.59 0.52 7.75
C LYS A 21 32.71 1.92 7.20
N ILE A 22 33.16 2.03 5.96
CA ILE A 22 33.22 3.29 5.24
C ILE A 22 32.05 3.32 4.26
N LYS A 23 31.33 4.45 4.24
CA LYS A 23 30.28 4.74 3.25
C LYS A 23 30.62 6.06 2.56
N ASN A 24 30.36 6.12 1.26
CA ASN A 24 30.53 7.32 0.44
C ASN A 24 29.14 7.95 0.18
N PHE A 25 29.11 9.28 0.11
CA PHE A 25 27.91 10.07 -0.10
C PHE A 25 28.19 11.23 -1.04
N ASP A 26 27.24 11.59 -1.89
CA ASP A 26 27.38 12.66 -2.87
C ASP A 26 27.32 14.05 -2.21
N THR A 27 26.58 14.19 -1.11
CA THR A 27 26.44 15.46 -0.38
C THR A 27 26.62 15.25 1.13
N TYR A 28 26.97 16.35 1.82
CA TYR A 28 27.00 16.36 3.29
C TYR A 28 25.63 16.06 3.91
N LYS A 29 24.56 16.48 3.24
CA LYS A 29 23.17 16.19 3.68
C LYS A 29 22.90 14.68 3.64
N ASP A 30 23.30 13.99 2.57
CA ASP A 30 23.11 12.54 2.44
C ASP A 30 23.96 11.78 3.46
N LEU A 31 25.15 12.29 3.80
CA LEU A 31 25.96 11.73 4.87
C LEU A 31 25.24 11.79 6.23
N VAL A 32 24.64 12.92 6.56
CA VAL A 32 23.88 13.08 7.83
C VAL A 32 22.66 12.15 7.83
N LEU A 33 21.90 12.07 6.74
CA LEU A 33 20.81 11.13 6.59
C LEU A 33 21.28 9.67 6.72
N GLY A 34 22.46 9.33 6.20
CA GLY A 34 23.07 8.01 6.35
C GLY A 34 23.40 7.62 7.80
N ILE A 35 23.70 8.60 8.67
CA ILE A 35 23.86 8.37 10.11
C ILE A 35 22.48 8.08 10.74
N GLU A 36 21.48 8.89 10.42
CA GLU A 36 20.11 8.72 10.92
C GLU A 36 19.53 7.36 10.52
N ASP A 37 19.69 6.97 9.25
CA ASP A 37 19.27 5.64 8.75
C ASP A 37 19.96 4.50 9.49
N SER A 38 21.24 4.67 9.81
CA SER A 38 22.02 3.68 10.57
C SER A 38 21.49 3.56 12.01
N LEU A 39 21.16 4.67 12.66
CA LEU A 39 20.54 4.67 13.98
C LEU A 39 19.14 4.02 13.96
N ILE A 40 18.33 4.36 12.97
CA ILE A 40 16.99 3.75 12.78
C ILE A 40 17.12 2.24 12.61
N SER A 41 18.06 1.78 11.79
CA SER A 41 18.32 0.35 11.58
C SER A 41 18.75 -0.36 12.88
N LEU A 42 19.64 0.25 13.66
CA LEU A 42 20.07 -0.30 14.97
C LEU A 42 18.90 -0.38 15.95
N LYS A 43 18.07 0.66 16.03
CA LYS A 43 16.90 0.68 16.90
C LYS A 43 15.88 -0.39 16.51
N LYS A 44 15.62 -0.58 15.22
CA LYS A 44 14.74 -1.64 14.69
C LYS A 44 15.24 -3.06 15.02
N THR A 45 16.55 -3.24 15.12
CA THR A 45 17.17 -4.54 15.45
C THR A 45 17.39 -4.74 16.94
N GLY A 46 16.82 -3.89 17.78
CA GLY A 46 16.79 -4.04 19.24
C GLY A 46 17.76 -3.16 20.04
N ASN A 47 18.63 -2.38 19.37
CA ASN A 47 19.46 -1.41 20.09
C ASN A 47 18.69 -0.09 20.27
N ILE A 48 17.56 -0.13 20.98
CA ILE A 48 16.58 0.97 21.03
C ILE A 48 17.15 2.26 21.63
N ASN A 49 18.18 2.17 22.46
CA ASN A 49 18.89 3.30 23.05
C ASN A 49 20.17 3.65 22.28
N ALA A 50 20.33 3.18 21.02
CA ALA A 50 21.49 3.54 20.21
C ALA A 50 21.50 5.05 19.98
N GLU A 51 22.67 5.69 20.15
CA GLU A 51 22.87 7.12 19.99
C GLU A 51 24.25 7.40 19.40
N VAL A 52 24.41 8.59 18.79
CA VAL A 52 25.71 9.06 18.33
C VAL A 52 26.52 9.52 19.53
N LYS A 53 27.58 8.81 19.83
CA LYS A 53 28.51 9.16 20.90
C LYS A 53 29.47 10.26 20.49
N SER A 54 29.96 10.21 19.24
CA SER A 54 30.82 11.24 18.70
C SER A 54 30.65 11.36 17.19
N PHE A 55 30.77 12.59 16.66
CA PHE A 55 30.81 12.88 15.23
C PHE A 55 31.92 13.90 14.99
N LEU A 56 32.98 13.47 14.29
CA LEU A 56 34.19 14.26 14.11
C LEU A 56 34.50 14.46 12.63
N MET A 57 34.71 15.70 12.24
CA MET A 57 35.27 16.06 10.94
C MET A 57 36.79 15.89 10.98
N ILE A 58 37.35 15.02 10.14
CA ILE A 58 38.79 14.79 10.04
C ILE A 58 39.41 15.78 9.04
N ASP A 59 38.69 15.99 7.92
CA ASP A 59 38.98 17.03 6.93
C ASP A 59 37.68 17.42 6.21
N SER A 60 37.77 18.21 5.14
CA SER A 60 36.60 18.75 4.41
C SER A 60 35.68 17.67 3.81
N LEU A 61 36.16 16.46 3.60
CA LEU A 61 35.42 15.34 2.96
C LEU A 61 35.35 14.07 3.80
N ASN A 62 36.15 13.96 4.86
CA ASN A 62 36.25 12.75 5.67
C ASN A 62 35.71 12.99 7.10
N PHE A 63 34.80 12.12 7.51
CA PHE A 63 34.11 12.21 8.82
C PHE A 63 34.17 10.86 9.52
N ASN A 64 34.28 10.90 10.84
CA ASN A 64 34.17 9.77 11.73
C ASN A 64 32.91 9.86 12.56
N VAL A 65 32.17 8.78 12.68
CA VAL A 65 31.04 8.65 13.60
C VAL A 65 31.21 7.42 14.49
N GLU A 66 31.04 7.61 15.80
CA GLU A 66 30.98 6.53 16.78
C GLU A 66 29.53 6.42 17.27
N ILE A 67 28.93 5.23 17.12
CA ILE A 67 27.58 4.95 17.61
C ILE A 67 27.67 4.00 18.80
N GLU A 68 27.15 4.44 19.93
CA GLU A 68 26.97 3.62 21.11
C GLU A 68 25.70 2.78 20.97
N LYS A 69 25.84 1.46 20.97
CA LYS A 69 24.73 0.53 20.70
C LYS A 69 23.90 0.24 21.95
N ASN A 70 24.48 0.40 23.13
CA ASN A 70 23.87 0.06 24.43
C ASN A 70 23.33 -1.38 24.46
N GLN A 71 22.46 -1.67 25.45
CA GLN A 71 21.91 -3.00 25.65
C GLN A 71 20.95 -3.39 24.52
N LYS A 72 21.11 -4.60 23.97
CA LYS A 72 20.24 -5.11 22.91
C LYS A 72 18.97 -5.76 23.47
N ILE A 73 17.83 -5.18 23.16
CA ILE A 73 16.52 -5.79 23.39
C ILE A 73 16.25 -6.81 22.29
N LYS A 74 15.83 -8.01 22.66
CA LYS A 74 15.54 -9.10 21.72
C LYS A 74 14.04 -9.36 21.57
N TYR A 75 13.28 -9.15 22.63
CA TYR A 75 11.88 -9.53 22.71
C TYR A 75 10.99 -8.41 23.25
N LEU A 76 9.75 -8.43 22.82
CA LEU A 76 8.65 -7.62 23.30
C LEU A 76 7.64 -8.52 24.03
N GLN A 77 7.15 -8.08 25.19
CA GLN A 77 5.99 -8.64 25.88
C GLN A 77 4.85 -7.62 25.88
N VAL A 78 3.70 -7.99 25.33
CA VAL A 78 2.48 -7.17 25.36
C VAL A 78 1.74 -7.44 26.67
N ILE A 79 1.52 -6.40 27.49
CA ILE A 79 0.96 -6.57 28.86
C ILE A 79 -0.55 -6.30 28.93
N ASN A 80 -1.16 -5.69 27.92
CA ASN A 80 -2.59 -5.31 27.94
C ASN A 80 -3.44 -6.07 26.91
N GLU A 81 -2.98 -7.23 26.46
CA GLU A 81 -3.59 -7.99 25.37
C GLU A 81 -5.06 -8.37 25.59
N ALA A 82 -5.44 -8.66 26.84
CA ALA A 82 -6.81 -9.04 27.20
C ALA A 82 -7.88 -7.98 26.78
N LYS A 83 -7.46 -6.72 26.58
CA LYS A 83 -8.35 -5.59 26.21
C LYS A 83 -8.78 -5.59 24.76
N PHE A 84 -8.15 -6.40 23.88
CA PHE A 84 -8.39 -6.37 22.45
C PHE A 84 -9.39 -7.44 22.03
N ASP A 85 -9.98 -7.21 20.85
CA ASP A 85 -10.85 -8.17 20.17
C ASP A 85 -10.06 -9.39 19.63
N GLU A 86 -10.78 -10.40 19.16
CA GLU A 86 -10.17 -11.65 18.68
C GLU A 86 -9.32 -11.43 17.42
N LEU A 87 -9.61 -10.40 16.62
CA LEU A 87 -8.81 -10.08 15.44
C LEU A 87 -7.39 -9.66 15.82
N VAL A 88 -7.26 -8.72 16.76
CA VAL A 88 -5.95 -8.24 17.24
C VAL A 88 -5.23 -9.35 18.01
N LYS A 89 -5.94 -10.09 18.87
CA LYS A 89 -5.36 -11.22 19.61
C LYS A 89 -4.82 -12.30 18.66
N SER A 90 -5.54 -12.65 17.61
CA SER A 90 -5.09 -13.65 16.65
C SER A 90 -3.81 -13.24 15.93
N ILE A 91 -3.69 -11.95 15.56
CA ILE A 91 -2.47 -11.42 14.96
C ILE A 91 -1.31 -11.50 15.97
N LEU A 92 -1.49 -11.00 17.19
CA LEU A 92 -0.45 -11.06 18.20
C LEU A 92 0.00 -12.51 18.46
N SER A 93 -0.94 -13.43 18.57
CA SER A 93 -0.67 -14.86 18.84
C SER A 93 0.15 -15.52 17.74
N SER A 94 -0.01 -15.10 16.46
CA SER A 94 0.75 -15.66 15.33
C SER A 94 2.24 -15.31 15.35
N TYR A 95 2.63 -14.30 16.11
CA TYR A 95 4.03 -13.84 16.25
C TYR A 95 4.65 -14.24 17.61
N LYS A 96 3.88 -14.79 18.52
CA LYS A 96 4.37 -15.20 19.83
C LYS A 96 5.13 -16.51 19.78
N SER A 97 6.24 -16.56 20.52
CA SER A 97 6.89 -17.81 20.92
C SER A 97 6.05 -18.59 21.93
N GLU A 98 6.47 -19.82 22.27
CA GLU A 98 5.87 -20.63 23.35
C GLU A 98 5.86 -19.90 24.70
N GLU A 99 6.84 -19.02 24.94
CA GLU A 99 6.95 -18.18 26.15
C GLU A 99 6.05 -16.92 26.10
N GLY A 100 5.29 -16.72 25.03
CA GLY A 100 4.42 -15.56 24.85
C GLY A 100 5.16 -14.27 24.47
N LEU A 101 6.42 -14.37 24.05
CA LEU A 101 7.27 -13.24 23.64
C LEU A 101 7.29 -13.07 22.13
N ILE A 102 7.34 -11.83 21.68
CA ILE A 102 7.43 -11.42 20.28
C ILE A 102 8.85 -10.95 19.99
N LYS A 103 9.44 -11.31 18.86
CA LYS A 103 10.74 -10.77 18.46
C LYS A 103 10.64 -9.28 18.16
N ILE A 104 11.64 -8.52 18.61
CA ILE A 104 11.61 -7.05 18.50
C ILE A 104 11.60 -6.56 17.03
N ASP A 105 12.24 -7.26 16.11
CA ASP A 105 12.28 -6.97 14.70
C ASP A 105 10.95 -7.25 13.96
N GLU A 106 10.03 -8.00 14.59
CA GLU A 106 8.69 -8.27 14.06
C GLU A 106 7.65 -7.20 14.44
N THR A 107 7.97 -6.29 15.37
CA THR A 107 7.02 -5.29 15.88
C THR A 107 6.45 -4.38 14.80
N ASP A 108 7.27 -3.91 13.85
CA ASP A 108 6.82 -3.08 12.73
C ASP A 108 5.88 -3.84 11.78
N ILE A 109 6.09 -5.15 11.63
CA ILE A 109 5.26 -6.02 10.81
C ILE A 109 3.88 -6.15 11.45
N ILE A 110 3.86 -6.42 12.75
CA ILE A 110 2.63 -6.55 13.55
C ILE A 110 1.79 -5.27 13.49
N VAL A 111 2.43 -4.11 13.72
CA VAL A 111 1.77 -2.81 13.64
C VAL A 111 1.12 -2.60 12.27
N ARG A 112 1.85 -2.91 11.18
CA ARG A 112 1.33 -2.79 9.81
C ARG A 112 0.20 -3.78 9.54
N GLU A 113 0.31 -5.02 10.03
CA GLU A 113 -0.72 -6.03 9.83
C GLU A 113 -2.02 -5.67 10.56
N ILE A 114 -1.93 -5.25 11.82
CA ILE A 114 -3.09 -4.76 12.58
C ILE A 114 -3.71 -3.56 11.86
N SER A 115 -2.91 -2.55 11.47
CA SER A 115 -3.41 -1.37 10.76
C SER A 115 -4.10 -1.73 9.45
N LYS A 116 -3.55 -2.66 8.68
CA LYS A 116 -4.14 -3.15 7.43
C LYS A 116 -5.46 -3.87 7.66
N LYS A 117 -5.56 -4.68 8.70
CA LYS A 117 -6.80 -5.38 9.06
C LYS A 117 -7.87 -4.39 9.51
N LEU A 118 -7.52 -3.44 10.37
CA LEU A 118 -8.43 -2.38 10.82
C LEU A 118 -8.93 -1.51 9.67
N SER A 119 -8.06 -1.21 8.70
CA SER A 119 -8.48 -0.49 7.49
C SER A 119 -9.57 -1.23 6.72
N LYS A 120 -9.50 -2.57 6.62
CA LYS A 120 -10.53 -3.40 5.98
C LYS A 120 -11.84 -3.45 6.76
N GLU A 121 -11.79 -3.24 8.07
CA GLU A 121 -12.94 -3.14 8.97
C GLU A 121 -13.53 -1.71 9.01
N GLY A 122 -13.06 -0.83 8.12
CA GLY A 122 -13.55 0.54 7.99
C GLY A 122 -12.82 1.58 8.85
N PHE A 123 -11.63 1.27 9.36
CA PHE A 123 -10.81 2.20 10.14
C PHE A 123 -9.51 2.59 9.40
N PRO A 124 -9.58 3.29 8.26
CA PRO A 124 -8.41 3.61 7.44
C PRO A 124 -7.42 4.54 8.14
N PHE A 125 -7.83 5.24 9.19
CA PHE A 125 -7.02 6.17 9.96
C PHE A 125 -6.59 5.62 11.32
N ALA A 126 -6.80 4.31 11.56
CA ALA A 126 -6.38 3.70 12.82
C ALA A 126 -4.86 3.87 13.02
N LYS A 127 -4.49 4.32 14.24
CA LYS A 127 -3.09 4.47 14.66
C LYS A 127 -2.77 3.37 15.65
N VAL A 128 -1.82 2.53 15.28
CA VAL A 128 -1.36 1.41 16.10
C VAL A 128 0.07 1.70 16.56
N SER A 129 0.37 1.54 17.84
CA SER A 129 1.70 1.79 18.38
C SER A 129 1.89 1.04 19.70
N PHE A 130 3.13 0.72 20.03
CA PHE A 130 3.49 0.27 21.36
C PHE A 130 3.88 1.49 22.21
N LYS A 131 3.40 1.53 23.45
CA LYS A 131 3.62 2.64 24.41
C LYS A 131 3.93 2.09 25.82
N ASN A 132 4.36 2.99 26.72
CA ASN A 132 4.65 2.68 28.11
C ASN A 132 5.69 1.55 28.24
N HIS A 133 6.85 1.79 27.63
CA HIS A 133 7.94 0.83 27.59
C HIS A 133 8.59 0.67 28.97
N ASP A 134 8.63 -0.55 29.48
CA ASP A 134 9.35 -0.93 30.67
C ASP A 134 10.55 -1.82 30.29
N LEU A 135 11.75 -1.34 30.64
CA LEU A 135 13.05 -1.94 30.33
C LEU A 135 13.68 -2.62 31.55
N SER A 136 12.89 -2.94 32.57
CA SER A 136 13.39 -3.55 33.84
C SER A 136 14.04 -4.91 33.65
N GLN A 137 13.80 -5.59 32.51
CA GLN A 137 14.41 -6.88 32.15
C GLN A 137 15.48 -6.71 31.06
N SER A 138 16.59 -7.43 31.23
CA SER A 138 17.80 -7.17 30.43
C SER A 138 17.72 -7.44 28.92
N SER A 139 16.72 -8.15 28.41
CA SER A 139 16.58 -8.42 26.97
C SER A 139 15.13 -8.38 26.48
N VAL A 140 14.18 -8.10 27.37
CA VAL A 140 12.75 -8.06 27.09
C VAL A 140 12.22 -6.68 27.42
N ILE A 141 11.53 -6.04 26.48
CA ILE A 141 10.76 -4.83 26.71
C ILE A 141 9.30 -5.19 26.95
N ARG A 142 8.71 -4.70 28.02
CA ARG A 142 7.28 -4.83 28.31
C ARG A 142 6.57 -3.57 27.82
N SER A 143 5.49 -3.73 27.07
CA SER A 143 4.79 -2.57 26.48
C SER A 143 3.29 -2.79 26.38
N ASN A 144 2.56 -1.69 26.38
CA ASN A 144 1.15 -1.65 26.03
C ASN A 144 1.01 -1.49 24.52
N LEU A 145 0.21 -2.33 23.88
CA LEU A 145 -0.29 -2.03 22.55
C LEU A 145 -1.38 -0.95 22.70
N ASN A 146 -1.25 0.12 21.93
CA ASN A 146 -2.22 1.21 21.89
C ASN A 146 -2.81 1.31 20.47
N ILE A 147 -4.14 1.28 20.41
CA ILE A 147 -4.89 1.42 19.16
C ILE A 147 -5.84 2.61 19.31
N ASP A 148 -5.62 3.63 18.50
CA ASP A 148 -6.58 4.70 18.27
C ASP A 148 -7.30 4.39 16.96
N TYR A 149 -8.53 3.94 17.04
CA TYR A 149 -9.31 3.50 15.88
C TYR A 149 -9.68 4.66 14.94
N GLY A 150 -9.80 5.88 15.47
CA GLY A 150 -10.36 7.00 14.71
C GLY A 150 -11.82 6.78 14.33
N SER A 151 -12.29 7.48 13.32
CA SER A 151 -13.66 7.37 12.82
C SER A 151 -13.82 6.21 11.84
N ARG A 152 -14.86 5.41 12.02
CA ARG A 152 -15.23 4.37 11.07
C ARG A 152 -15.75 4.99 9.77
N ARG A 153 -15.31 4.47 8.63
CA ARG A 153 -15.64 4.99 7.30
C ARG A 153 -16.49 4.00 6.50
N TYR A 154 -17.41 4.56 5.74
CA TYR A 154 -18.27 3.85 4.79
C TYR A 154 -18.01 4.39 3.40
N LEU A 155 -18.30 3.63 2.36
CA LEU A 155 -18.29 4.16 0.99
C LEU A 155 -19.61 4.83 0.71
N ASP A 156 -19.64 6.17 0.69
CA ASP A 156 -20.85 6.97 0.55
C ASP A 156 -21.16 7.30 -0.91
N LYS A 157 -20.13 7.59 -1.71
CA LYS A 157 -20.30 8.05 -3.09
C LYS A 157 -19.26 7.43 -4.02
N ILE A 158 -19.68 7.20 -5.27
CA ILE A 158 -18.76 6.94 -6.39
C ILE A 158 -18.96 8.06 -7.40
N ILE A 159 -17.85 8.62 -7.86
CA ILE A 159 -17.82 9.71 -8.83
C ILE A 159 -16.99 9.22 -10.02
N VAL A 160 -17.64 9.09 -11.16
CA VAL A 160 -16.99 8.74 -12.42
C VAL A 160 -16.50 10.02 -13.10
N LYS A 161 -15.26 10.00 -13.58
CA LYS A 161 -14.63 11.07 -14.37
C LYS A 161 -14.20 10.52 -15.72
N GLY A 162 -14.37 11.32 -16.80
CA GLY A 162 -13.94 10.98 -18.15
C GLY A 162 -14.96 10.21 -18.97
N TYR A 163 -15.93 9.53 -18.32
CA TYR A 163 -17.08 8.91 -18.99
C TYR A 163 -18.36 9.33 -18.25
N GLU A 164 -18.90 10.52 -18.59
CA GLU A 164 -20.00 11.16 -17.88
C GLU A 164 -21.29 10.31 -17.86
N ASP A 165 -21.63 9.65 -18.98
CA ASP A 165 -22.80 8.78 -19.11
C ASP A 165 -22.52 7.32 -18.68
N PHE A 166 -21.56 7.10 -17.77
CA PHE A 166 -21.29 5.73 -17.30
C PHE A 166 -22.49 5.19 -16.51
N PRO A 167 -22.91 3.93 -16.76
CA PRO A 167 -24.13 3.40 -16.15
C PRO A 167 -24.08 3.35 -14.62
N ASP A 168 -24.95 4.11 -13.96
CA ASP A 168 -25.05 4.14 -12.49
C ASP A 168 -25.36 2.77 -11.88
N ASN A 169 -26.22 1.98 -12.55
CA ASN A 169 -26.56 0.64 -12.08
C ASN A 169 -25.36 -0.30 -12.09
N PHE A 170 -24.45 -0.11 -13.06
CA PHE A 170 -23.24 -0.90 -13.15
C PHE A 170 -22.29 -0.62 -11.98
N THR A 171 -22.08 0.68 -11.63
CA THR A 171 -21.32 1.06 -10.45
C THR A 171 -21.93 0.52 -9.16
N LYS A 172 -23.24 0.67 -8.99
CA LYS A 172 -23.96 0.16 -7.81
C LYS A 172 -23.80 -1.36 -7.67
N ASN A 173 -23.84 -2.11 -8.78
CA ASN A 173 -23.72 -3.57 -8.78
C ASN A 173 -22.28 -4.02 -8.49
N ILE A 174 -21.27 -3.42 -9.14
CA ILE A 174 -19.88 -3.76 -8.91
C ILE A 174 -19.45 -3.43 -7.48
N PHE A 175 -19.71 -2.20 -7.04
CA PHE A 175 -19.23 -1.74 -5.75
C PHE A 175 -20.18 -2.09 -4.61
N LYS A 176 -21.38 -2.61 -4.90
CA LYS A 176 -22.39 -3.02 -3.90
C LYS A 176 -22.56 -1.96 -2.81
N ILE A 177 -22.76 -0.70 -3.22
CA ILE A 177 -22.96 0.41 -2.29
C ILE A 177 -24.22 0.14 -1.47
N ASN A 178 -24.04 -0.05 -0.18
CA ASN A 178 -25.11 -0.06 0.79
C ASN A 178 -24.66 0.70 2.05
N LYS A 179 -25.61 1.24 2.81
CA LYS A 179 -25.35 2.07 3.99
C LYS A 179 -24.52 1.39 5.09
N ASN A 180 -24.36 0.06 5.01
CA ASN A 180 -23.69 -0.74 6.05
C ASN A 180 -22.33 -1.29 5.58
N ARG A 181 -21.86 -0.91 4.40
CA ARG A 181 -20.60 -1.41 3.88
C ARG A 181 -19.44 -0.54 4.35
N PHE A 182 -18.57 -1.12 5.15
CA PHE A 182 -17.31 -0.49 5.54
C PHE A 182 -16.44 -0.21 4.32
N PHE A 183 -15.78 0.93 4.35
CA PHE A 183 -14.82 1.29 3.33
C PHE A 183 -13.58 0.37 3.42
N ASP A 184 -13.20 -0.22 2.29
CA ASP A 184 -12.02 -1.05 2.12
C ASP A 184 -11.37 -0.68 0.78
N ILE A 185 -10.18 -0.05 0.84
CA ILE A 185 -9.44 0.42 -0.35
C ILE A 185 -9.02 -0.74 -1.25
N ASP A 186 -8.51 -1.84 -0.67
CA ASP A 186 -8.05 -3.00 -1.44
C ASP A 186 -9.22 -3.59 -2.25
N LYS A 187 -10.40 -3.64 -1.63
CA LYS A 187 -11.62 -4.14 -2.28
C LYS A 187 -12.12 -3.18 -3.35
N ALA A 188 -12.11 -1.88 -3.09
CA ALA A 188 -12.50 -0.87 -4.06
C ALA A 188 -11.59 -0.90 -5.30
N THR A 189 -10.28 -0.99 -5.11
CA THR A 189 -9.29 -1.11 -6.20
C THR A 189 -9.49 -2.40 -7.01
N LYS A 190 -9.70 -3.54 -6.35
CA LYS A 190 -9.99 -4.80 -7.07
C LYS A 190 -11.28 -4.72 -7.87
N GLN A 191 -12.31 -4.09 -7.32
CA GLN A 191 -13.59 -3.93 -8.01
C GLN A 191 -13.51 -2.97 -9.20
N SER A 192 -12.71 -1.90 -9.08
CA SER A 192 -12.43 -0.99 -10.20
C SER A 192 -11.81 -1.74 -11.38
N LYS A 193 -10.88 -2.67 -11.14
CA LYS A 193 -10.26 -3.48 -12.19
C LYS A 193 -11.24 -4.40 -12.94
N LEU A 194 -12.40 -4.71 -12.36
CA LEU A 194 -13.43 -5.48 -13.08
C LEU A 194 -14.04 -4.68 -14.24
N ILE A 195 -13.95 -3.36 -14.20
CA ILE A 195 -14.40 -2.50 -15.30
C ILE A 195 -13.59 -2.75 -16.57
N ASP A 196 -12.28 -3.02 -16.44
CA ASP A 196 -11.39 -3.32 -17.59
C ASP A 196 -11.76 -4.61 -18.33
N ASN A 197 -12.51 -5.50 -17.67
CA ASN A 197 -13.02 -6.71 -18.29
C ASN A 197 -14.30 -6.46 -19.13
N THR A 198 -14.82 -5.22 -19.13
CA THR A 198 -15.98 -4.85 -19.94
C THR A 198 -15.53 -4.45 -21.35
N ASN A 199 -16.47 -4.52 -22.30
CA ASN A 199 -16.19 -4.14 -23.69
C ASN A 199 -16.46 -2.65 -23.97
N PHE A 200 -16.93 -1.88 -22.99
CA PHE A 200 -17.41 -0.51 -23.18
C PHE A 200 -16.69 0.54 -22.32
N ALA A 201 -15.87 0.13 -21.34
CA ALA A 201 -15.13 1.05 -20.50
C ALA A 201 -13.77 0.46 -20.08
N ARG A 202 -12.82 1.34 -19.78
CA ARG A 202 -11.56 0.96 -19.13
C ARG A 202 -11.10 2.03 -18.14
N ASN A 203 -10.31 1.63 -17.17
CA ASN A 203 -9.67 2.56 -16.23
C ASN A 203 -8.54 3.32 -16.94
N ILE A 204 -8.51 4.65 -16.79
CA ILE A 204 -7.40 5.51 -17.23
C ILE A 204 -6.26 5.47 -16.22
N LYS A 205 -6.61 5.40 -14.92
CA LYS A 205 -5.69 5.29 -13.79
C LYS A 205 -6.36 4.59 -12.61
N GLU A 206 -5.60 4.29 -11.57
CA GLU A 206 -6.14 3.73 -10.34
C GLU A 206 -7.15 4.68 -9.66
N PRO A 207 -8.15 4.13 -8.95
CA PRO A 207 -9.15 4.93 -8.27
C PRO A 207 -8.53 5.78 -7.17
N GLU A 208 -9.03 6.99 -6.99
CA GLU A 208 -8.65 7.90 -5.91
C GLU A 208 -9.75 8.00 -4.87
N ILE A 209 -9.37 8.29 -3.63
CA ILE A 209 -10.30 8.39 -2.52
C ILE A 209 -10.21 9.78 -1.92
N LEU A 210 -11.36 10.39 -1.72
CA LEU A 210 -11.50 11.63 -0.96
C LEU A 210 -12.25 11.34 0.34
N PHE A 211 -11.56 11.57 1.45
CA PHE A 211 -12.15 11.59 2.78
C PHE A 211 -12.46 13.04 3.17
N THR A 212 -13.71 13.31 3.44
CA THR A 212 -14.13 14.54 4.11
C THR A 212 -14.49 14.23 5.57
N ASN A 213 -14.89 15.24 6.35
CA ASN A 213 -15.29 14.99 7.74
C ASN A 213 -16.44 13.97 7.83
N ASP A 214 -17.40 14.04 6.90
CA ASP A 214 -18.68 13.30 6.99
C ASP A 214 -18.87 12.25 5.90
N SER A 215 -17.98 12.18 4.89
CA SER A 215 -18.17 11.26 3.77
C SER A 215 -16.86 10.73 3.18
N THR A 216 -16.98 9.58 2.49
CA THR A 216 -15.92 8.95 1.72
C THR A 216 -16.38 8.81 0.28
N SER A 217 -15.67 9.44 -0.64
CA SER A 217 -15.97 9.40 -2.07
C SER A 217 -14.87 8.66 -2.82
N LEU A 218 -15.27 7.71 -3.66
CA LEU A 218 -14.37 6.99 -4.58
C LEU A 218 -14.47 7.63 -5.96
N TYR A 219 -13.35 8.10 -6.48
CA TYR A 219 -13.23 8.64 -7.83
C TYR A 219 -12.71 7.55 -8.76
N LEU A 220 -13.49 7.24 -9.80
CA LEU A 220 -13.14 6.35 -10.89
C LEU A 220 -12.81 7.20 -12.12
N TYR A 221 -11.68 6.96 -12.72
CA TYR A 221 -11.25 7.64 -13.94
C TYR A 221 -11.39 6.68 -15.11
N LEU A 222 -12.45 6.85 -15.88
CA LEU A 222 -12.84 5.91 -16.93
C LEU A 222 -12.86 6.58 -18.29
N GLU A 223 -12.56 5.81 -19.32
CA GLU A 223 -12.85 6.21 -20.70
C GLU A 223 -13.82 5.24 -21.35
N LYS A 224 -14.64 5.77 -22.26
CA LYS A 224 -15.59 4.98 -23.04
C LYS A 224 -14.85 4.28 -24.18
N ILE A 225 -15.00 2.96 -24.25
CA ILE A 225 -14.54 2.16 -25.40
C ILE A 225 -15.71 2.04 -26.38
N ARG A 226 -15.48 2.44 -27.62
CA ARG A 226 -16.44 2.29 -28.71
C ARG A 226 -16.05 1.08 -29.55
N ARG A 227 -16.75 -0.04 -29.35
CA ARG A 227 -16.50 -1.29 -30.07
C ARG A 227 -17.76 -1.77 -30.80
N ASN A 228 -18.41 -0.85 -31.53
CA ASN A 228 -19.47 -1.26 -32.42
C ASN A 228 -18.84 -1.86 -33.68
N SER A 229 -19.33 -2.99 -34.13
CA SER A 229 -18.86 -3.61 -35.37
C SER A 229 -20.03 -3.99 -36.26
N PHE A 230 -19.79 -3.88 -37.52
CA PHE A 230 -20.65 -4.40 -38.57
C PHE A 230 -19.84 -5.43 -39.36
N ASP A 231 -20.40 -6.58 -39.58
CA ASP A 231 -19.85 -7.66 -40.39
C ASP A 231 -20.96 -8.24 -41.27
N GLY A 232 -20.64 -8.52 -42.48
CA GLY A 232 -21.63 -9.10 -43.40
C GLY A 232 -21.07 -9.34 -44.80
N PHE A 233 -21.71 -10.25 -45.52
CA PHE A 233 -21.47 -10.44 -46.93
C PHE A 233 -22.77 -10.65 -47.67
N ILE A 234 -22.77 -10.32 -48.96
CA ILE A 234 -23.83 -10.63 -49.93
C ILE A 234 -23.17 -11.37 -51.10
N SER A 235 -23.69 -12.50 -51.42
CA SER A 235 -23.26 -13.33 -52.59
C SER A 235 -24.38 -13.43 -53.59
N PHE A 236 -24.00 -13.34 -54.86
CA PHE A 236 -24.92 -13.51 -55.99
C PHE A 236 -24.50 -14.71 -56.79
N ASP A 237 -25.41 -15.61 -57.02
CA ASP A 237 -25.23 -16.81 -57.83
C ASP A 237 -26.29 -16.83 -58.92
N SER A 238 -25.90 -17.14 -60.16
CA SER A 238 -26.81 -17.23 -61.30
C SER A 238 -26.90 -18.66 -61.78
N GLU A 239 -28.11 -19.19 -61.85
CA GLU A 239 -28.38 -20.49 -62.44
C GLU A 239 -28.32 -20.39 -63.97
N GLU A 240 -27.35 -21.03 -64.63
CA GLU A 240 -27.09 -20.93 -66.06
C GLU A 240 -28.30 -21.30 -66.95
N ASN A 241 -29.25 -22.10 -66.45
CA ASN A 241 -30.39 -22.59 -67.27
C ASN A 241 -31.73 -21.87 -67.03
N SER A 242 -31.85 -21.04 -65.95
CA SER A 242 -33.14 -20.44 -65.59
C SER A 242 -33.12 -18.90 -65.60
N GLY A 243 -31.95 -18.27 -65.69
CA GLY A 243 -31.80 -16.83 -65.59
C GLY A 243 -32.16 -16.26 -64.20
N LYS A 244 -32.37 -17.11 -63.23
CA LYS A 244 -32.65 -16.70 -61.84
C LYS A 244 -31.39 -16.35 -61.13
N ILE A 245 -31.40 -15.19 -60.43
CA ILE A 245 -30.34 -14.76 -59.56
C ILE A 245 -30.70 -15.14 -58.14
N ASN A 246 -29.87 -15.96 -57.52
CA ASN A 246 -29.96 -16.32 -56.12
C ASN A 246 -29.09 -15.33 -55.30
N ILE A 247 -29.69 -14.69 -54.32
CA ILE A 247 -28.99 -13.77 -53.44
C ILE A 247 -28.91 -14.45 -52.08
N GLN A 248 -27.68 -14.59 -51.58
CA GLN A 248 -27.40 -15.12 -50.24
C GLN A 248 -26.51 -14.17 -49.48
N GLY A 249 -26.72 -14.03 -48.17
CA GLY A 249 -25.88 -13.18 -47.38
C GLY A 249 -26.32 -13.16 -45.93
N TYR A 250 -25.47 -12.56 -45.09
CA TYR A 250 -25.83 -12.18 -43.74
C TYR A 250 -25.29 -10.78 -43.42
N ALA A 251 -25.92 -10.15 -42.44
CA ALA A 251 -25.44 -8.94 -41.81
C ALA A 251 -25.48 -9.11 -40.31
N LYS A 252 -24.36 -8.88 -39.62
CA LYS A 252 -24.23 -8.92 -38.17
C LYS A 252 -23.83 -7.54 -37.67
N ILE A 253 -24.63 -6.98 -36.77
CA ILE A 253 -24.33 -5.74 -36.07
C ILE A 253 -24.09 -6.08 -34.62
N SER A 254 -22.91 -5.71 -34.09
CA SER A 254 -22.59 -5.81 -32.67
C SER A 254 -22.52 -4.39 -32.09
N LEU A 255 -23.42 -4.11 -31.16
CA LEU A 255 -23.50 -2.83 -30.46
C LEU A 255 -23.08 -3.05 -29.00
N ASN A 256 -22.10 -2.28 -28.54
CA ASN A 256 -21.61 -2.36 -27.17
C ASN A 256 -21.95 -1.08 -26.41
N ASN A 257 -22.78 -1.21 -25.41
CA ASN A 257 -23.23 -0.12 -24.52
C ASN A 257 -23.62 1.17 -25.27
N THR A 258 -24.28 1.02 -26.44
CA THR A 258 -24.68 2.15 -27.29
C THR A 258 -25.66 3.07 -26.56
N PHE A 259 -26.49 2.51 -25.69
CA PHE A 259 -27.50 3.22 -24.89
C PHE A 259 -27.05 3.51 -23.44
N ASN A 260 -25.77 3.30 -23.12
CA ASN A 260 -25.19 3.49 -21.78
C ASN A 260 -25.96 2.72 -20.68
N THR A 261 -26.44 1.51 -20.96
CA THR A 261 -27.15 0.64 -20.02
C THR A 261 -26.25 -0.36 -19.29
N GLY A 262 -25.01 -0.51 -19.76
CA GLY A 262 -24.03 -1.44 -19.21
C GLY A 262 -23.99 -2.80 -19.92
N GLU A 263 -24.46 -2.86 -21.15
CA GLU A 263 -24.52 -4.08 -21.99
C GLU A 263 -23.35 -4.15 -22.98
#